data_93b7b663c3c663527f1f0f18acd270fa
#
_entry.id   93b7b663c3c663527f1f0f18acd270fa
#
_cell.length_a   1.000
_cell.length_b   1.000
_cell.length_c   1.000
_cell.angle_alpha   90.00
_cell.angle_beta   90.00
_cell.angle_gamma   90.00
#
_symmetry.space_group_name_H-M   'P 1'
#
loop_
_entity.id
_entity.type
_entity.pdbx_description
1 polymer ?
#
loop_
_entity_poly.entity_id
_entity_poly.type
_entity_poly.pdbx_seq_one_letter_code
_entity_poly.pdbx_strand_id
1 'polypeptide(L)'
;LLEKKKITVRDESMQFIDLHTHSQASDGTDSPGQLVRNARMQGLAAVAVTDHDTVSGLDEAEAAARDLGLDFVRGCELSTSTELGEMHVLGLWLPRDLAPLQDRLQYLRRKRSERNVRIVSKLQGLGVEIELDEVLHEAHGESVGRPHIAAVLVRKGYVKDVSEAFKEYLGYYGRAYLPKEVLQPEEAVEVLSSLGATVCLAHPMLQKLPEGWLEAFIERLLPCGLTAIEAYHSEHSEAASRRCLELARHYGLGVSGGSDYHGTNKPRIRLGKGYGSLRVPYSVLEDLREMRARRALPC
;
A
#
# COMPACT_ATOMS: atom_id res chain seq x y z
N LEU A 1 -1.35 56.25 -13.96
CA LEU A 1 -1.58 54.86 -14.48
C LEU A 1 -1.13 53.88 -13.42
N LEU A 2 -2.08 53.43 -12.58
CA LEU A 2 -1.87 52.41 -11.55
C LEU A 2 -2.23 51.06 -12.20
N GLU A 3 -1.22 50.26 -12.47
CA GLU A 3 -1.41 48.87 -12.84
C GLU A 3 -2.07 48.11 -11.70
N LYS A 4 -3.31 47.68 -11.90
CA LYS A 4 -4.00 46.73 -11.03
C LYS A 4 -3.35 45.34 -11.21
N LYS A 5 -2.46 44.98 -10.26
CA LYS A 5 -2.09 43.56 -10.09
C LYS A 5 -3.37 42.75 -9.85
N LYS A 6 -3.76 41.96 -10.85
CA LYS A 6 -4.74 40.90 -10.67
C LYS A 6 -4.17 39.88 -9.68
N ILE A 7 -4.57 39.95 -8.43
CA ILE A 7 -4.43 38.84 -7.49
C ILE A 7 -5.40 37.77 -7.98
N THR A 8 -4.89 36.77 -8.64
CA THR A 8 -5.64 35.53 -8.93
C THR A 8 -5.86 34.87 -7.57
N VAL A 9 -7.02 35.06 -6.99
CA VAL A 9 -7.51 34.20 -5.91
C VAL A 9 -7.56 32.80 -6.51
N ARG A 10 -6.59 31.94 -6.13
CA ARG A 10 -6.75 30.51 -6.37
C ARG A 10 -7.98 30.10 -5.58
N ASP A 11 -8.97 29.63 -6.32
CA ASP A 11 -10.11 28.94 -5.75
C ASP A 11 -9.54 27.79 -4.89
N GLU A 12 -9.65 27.90 -3.58
CA GLU A 12 -9.30 26.84 -2.63
C GLU A 12 -10.36 25.74 -2.70
N SER A 13 -10.60 25.21 -3.91
CA SER A 13 -11.30 23.96 -4.04
C SER A 13 -10.52 22.91 -3.26
N MET A 14 -11.18 22.24 -2.32
CA MET A 14 -10.55 21.20 -1.49
C MET A 14 -9.79 20.22 -2.39
N GLN A 15 -8.47 20.23 -2.31
CA GLN A 15 -7.61 19.31 -3.04
C GLN A 15 -7.55 17.99 -2.29
N PHE A 16 -7.55 16.89 -3.03
CA PHE A 16 -7.49 15.53 -2.48
C PHE A 16 -6.23 14.81 -2.92
N ILE A 17 -5.82 13.84 -2.13
CA ILE A 17 -4.62 13.03 -2.33
C ILE A 17 -4.94 11.55 -2.20
N ASP A 18 -3.98 10.70 -2.60
CA ASP A 18 -4.00 9.26 -2.38
C ASP A 18 -2.57 8.78 -2.03
N LEU A 19 -2.35 8.42 -0.77
CA LEU A 19 -1.03 8.02 -0.29
C LEU A 19 -0.87 6.50 -0.13
N HIS A 20 -1.81 5.71 -0.70
CA HIS A 20 -1.76 4.26 -0.66
C HIS A 20 -2.31 3.68 -1.96
N THR A 21 -1.41 3.31 -2.86
CA THR A 21 -1.78 2.76 -4.18
C THR A 21 -0.77 1.73 -4.66
N HIS A 22 -1.24 0.76 -5.46
CA HIS A 22 -0.45 -0.35 -5.98
C HIS A 22 -0.44 -0.35 -7.50
N SER A 23 0.76 -0.58 -8.05
CA SER A 23 1.01 -0.69 -9.48
C SER A 23 1.32 -2.13 -9.90
N GLN A 24 1.60 -2.33 -11.19
CA GLN A 24 2.06 -3.60 -11.72
C GLN A 24 3.42 -4.04 -11.15
N ALA A 25 4.15 -3.18 -10.45
CA ALA A 25 5.38 -3.59 -9.77
C ALA A 25 5.10 -4.60 -8.64
N SER A 26 3.87 -4.59 -8.08
CA SER A 26 3.40 -5.63 -7.15
C SER A 26 2.16 -6.36 -7.68
N ASP A 27 0.98 -5.96 -7.28
CA ASP A 27 -0.28 -6.65 -7.57
C ASP A 27 -1.41 -5.70 -8.04
N GLY A 28 -1.07 -4.48 -8.42
CA GLY A 28 -1.94 -3.62 -9.20
C GLY A 28 -1.92 -3.96 -10.69
N THR A 29 -2.78 -3.33 -11.48
CA THR A 29 -2.89 -3.59 -12.94
C THR A 29 -2.42 -2.45 -13.81
N ASP A 30 -2.24 -1.24 -13.26
CA ASP A 30 -1.68 -0.12 -13.98
C ASP A 30 -0.15 -0.12 -13.87
N SER A 31 0.58 0.23 -14.95
CA SER A 31 2.01 0.51 -14.79
C SER A 31 2.20 1.70 -13.84
N PRO A 32 3.38 1.82 -13.17
CA PRO A 32 3.62 2.92 -12.23
C PRO A 32 3.34 4.30 -12.85
N GLY A 33 3.78 4.51 -14.08
CA GLY A 33 3.52 5.75 -14.81
C GLY A 33 2.06 5.94 -15.21
N GLN A 34 1.33 4.85 -15.54
CA GLN A 34 -0.09 4.93 -15.86
C GLN A 34 -0.92 5.26 -14.61
N LEU A 35 -0.59 4.68 -13.46
CA LEU A 35 -1.23 5.01 -12.17
C LEU A 35 -1.13 6.51 -11.87
N VAL A 36 0.07 7.08 -12.02
CA VAL A 36 0.29 8.53 -11.81
C VAL A 36 -0.50 9.38 -12.79
N ARG A 37 -0.54 9.00 -14.09
CA ARG A 37 -1.39 9.69 -15.09
C ARG A 37 -2.87 9.62 -14.69
N ASN A 38 -3.33 8.45 -14.23
CA ASN A 38 -4.70 8.26 -13.76
C ASN A 38 -5.01 9.14 -12.54
N ALA A 39 -4.06 9.26 -11.59
CA ALA A 39 -4.19 10.14 -10.43
C ALA A 39 -4.38 11.61 -10.86
N ARG A 40 -3.58 12.08 -11.80
CA ARG A 40 -3.71 13.43 -12.37
C ARG A 40 -5.05 13.63 -13.07
N MET A 41 -5.50 12.65 -13.85
CA MET A 41 -6.81 12.70 -14.52
C MET A 41 -8.00 12.70 -13.54
N GLN A 42 -7.86 12.05 -12.38
CA GLN A 42 -8.85 12.09 -11.31
C GLN A 42 -8.84 13.41 -10.53
N GLY A 43 -7.90 14.32 -10.82
CA GLY A 43 -7.78 15.61 -10.16
C GLY A 43 -7.10 15.55 -8.79
N LEU A 44 -6.35 14.50 -8.50
CA LEU A 44 -5.56 14.43 -7.27
C LEU A 44 -4.44 15.46 -7.30
N ALA A 45 -4.14 16.03 -6.15
CA ALA A 45 -3.04 16.97 -5.95
C ALA A 45 -1.73 16.25 -5.61
N ALA A 46 -1.82 15.07 -5.00
CA ALA A 46 -0.66 14.23 -4.72
C ALA A 46 -1.03 12.74 -4.80
N VAL A 47 -0.03 11.92 -5.08
CA VAL A 47 -0.14 10.45 -5.07
C VAL A 47 1.13 9.82 -4.51
N ALA A 48 1.00 8.71 -3.76
CA ALA A 48 2.09 7.81 -3.46
C ALA A 48 1.92 6.49 -4.22
N VAL A 49 3.02 5.89 -4.66
CA VAL A 49 3.08 4.48 -5.07
C VAL A 49 3.71 3.71 -3.92
N THR A 50 3.01 2.70 -3.43
CA THR A 50 3.35 1.96 -2.22
C THR A 50 3.28 0.44 -2.44
N ASP A 51 3.86 -0.03 -3.52
CA ASP A 51 3.84 -1.42 -3.95
C ASP A 51 4.29 -2.40 -2.85
N HIS A 52 3.64 -3.56 -2.78
CA HIS A 52 3.92 -4.60 -1.79
C HIS A 52 5.33 -5.19 -1.94
N ASP A 53 6.15 -5.04 -0.90
CA ASP A 53 7.49 -5.62 -0.77
C ASP A 53 8.40 -5.36 -1.99
N THR A 54 8.20 -4.22 -2.67
CA THR A 54 9.05 -3.78 -3.80
C THR A 54 9.07 -2.26 -3.92
N VAL A 55 10.13 -1.76 -4.54
CA VAL A 55 10.34 -0.34 -4.85
C VAL A 55 10.67 -0.13 -6.33
N SER A 56 10.55 -1.19 -7.16
CA SER A 56 11.00 -1.17 -8.55
C SER A 56 10.20 -0.21 -9.45
N GLY A 57 8.95 0.13 -9.07
CA GLY A 57 8.09 1.07 -9.81
C GLY A 57 8.34 2.55 -9.53
N LEU A 58 9.12 2.89 -8.49
CA LEU A 58 9.17 4.25 -7.96
C LEU A 58 9.80 5.27 -8.93
N ASP A 59 10.84 4.89 -9.66
CA ASP A 59 11.54 5.83 -10.57
C ASP A 59 10.67 6.16 -11.80
N GLU A 60 9.92 5.18 -12.34
CA GLU A 60 8.95 5.39 -13.42
C GLU A 60 7.81 6.31 -12.95
N ALA A 61 7.24 6.02 -11.77
CA ALA A 61 6.16 6.81 -11.19
C ALA A 61 6.60 8.26 -10.93
N GLU A 62 7.78 8.45 -10.32
CA GLU A 62 8.32 9.78 -10.01
C GLU A 62 8.60 10.60 -11.29
N ALA A 63 9.13 9.96 -12.34
CA ALA A 63 9.33 10.61 -13.63
C ALA A 63 8.00 11.09 -14.22
N ALA A 64 6.98 10.24 -14.23
CA ALA A 64 5.65 10.60 -14.71
C ALA A 64 5.01 11.73 -13.88
N ALA A 65 5.18 11.71 -12.56
CA ALA A 65 4.65 12.75 -11.68
C ALA A 65 5.30 14.11 -11.94
N ARG A 66 6.62 14.12 -12.10
CA ARG A 66 7.38 15.34 -12.44
C ARG A 66 6.90 15.95 -13.76
N ASP A 67 6.71 15.13 -14.80
CA ASP A 67 6.27 15.59 -16.11
C ASP A 67 4.85 16.18 -16.09
N LEU A 68 4.02 15.71 -15.14
CA LEU A 68 2.64 16.17 -14.97
C LEU A 68 2.46 17.29 -13.94
N GLY A 69 3.54 17.66 -13.23
CA GLY A 69 3.46 18.61 -12.12
C GLY A 69 2.54 18.13 -11.00
N LEU A 70 2.57 16.82 -10.70
CA LEU A 70 1.82 16.20 -9.62
C LEU A 70 2.76 15.94 -8.43
N ASP A 71 2.35 16.28 -7.21
CA ASP A 71 3.10 15.95 -6.02
C ASP A 71 3.20 14.42 -5.88
N PHE A 72 4.41 13.92 -5.69
CA PHE A 72 4.67 12.50 -5.62
C PHE A 72 5.39 12.12 -4.32
N VAL A 73 4.91 11.07 -3.68
CA VAL A 73 5.53 10.49 -2.50
C VAL A 73 6.04 9.10 -2.83
N ARG A 74 7.37 8.91 -2.76
CA ARG A 74 7.98 7.59 -2.90
C ARG A 74 7.63 6.74 -1.71
N GLY A 75 7.05 5.55 -1.93
CA GLY A 75 6.62 4.68 -0.85
C GLY A 75 6.84 3.21 -1.13
N CYS A 76 6.56 2.40 -0.11
CA CYS A 76 6.51 0.95 -0.18
C CYS A 76 5.60 0.45 0.94
N GLU A 77 4.85 -0.60 0.69
CA GLU A 77 4.10 -1.31 1.72
C GLU A 77 4.79 -2.62 2.06
N LEU A 78 5.29 -2.74 3.31
CA LEU A 78 5.88 -3.97 3.81
C LEU A 78 4.81 -4.84 4.47
N SER A 79 4.77 -6.10 4.07
CA SER A 79 3.94 -7.11 4.71
C SER A 79 4.61 -7.60 5.98
N THR A 80 3.85 -7.66 7.07
CA THR A 80 4.31 -8.21 8.35
C THR A 80 3.32 -9.23 8.89
N SER A 81 3.72 -10.02 9.88
CA SER A 81 2.87 -11.05 10.48
C SER A 81 2.78 -10.87 11.99
N THR A 82 1.58 -11.00 12.50
CA THR A 82 1.28 -11.05 13.93
C THR A 82 0.56 -12.35 14.26
N GLU A 83 0.32 -12.59 15.53
CA GLU A 83 -0.48 -13.73 16.01
C GLU A 83 -1.95 -13.69 15.52
N LEU A 84 -2.44 -12.51 15.12
CA LEU A 84 -3.80 -12.33 14.62
C LEU A 84 -3.87 -12.30 13.07
N GLY A 85 -2.75 -12.36 12.38
CA GLY A 85 -2.67 -12.34 10.92
C GLY A 85 -1.72 -11.29 10.35
N GLU A 86 -1.85 -11.04 9.06
CA GLU A 86 -1.01 -10.06 8.37
C GLU A 86 -1.38 -8.63 8.79
N MET A 87 -0.37 -7.82 9.12
CA MET A 87 -0.46 -6.38 9.28
C MET A 87 0.51 -5.72 8.30
N HIS A 88 0.19 -4.53 7.81
CA HIS A 88 1.03 -3.88 6.84
C HIS A 88 1.60 -2.56 7.39
N VAL A 89 2.78 -2.20 6.91
CA VAL A 89 3.49 -0.98 7.30
C VAL A 89 3.90 -0.23 6.05
N LEU A 90 3.42 1.01 5.89
CA LEU A 90 3.85 1.90 4.82
C LEU A 90 5.12 2.65 5.22
N GLY A 91 6.08 2.69 4.31
CA GLY A 91 7.16 3.66 4.33
C GLY A 91 6.88 4.75 3.30
N LEU A 92 6.70 6.00 3.73
CA LEU A 92 6.48 7.14 2.85
C LEU A 92 7.71 8.06 2.85
N TRP A 93 7.99 8.74 1.74
CA TRP A 93 9.20 9.53 1.50
C TRP A 93 10.48 8.68 1.56
N LEU A 94 10.47 7.54 0.90
CA LEU A 94 11.67 6.71 0.75
C LEU A 94 12.75 7.47 -0.04
N PRO A 95 14.02 7.45 0.41
CA PRO A 95 15.13 8.07 -0.31
C PRO A 95 15.42 7.31 -1.61
N ARG A 96 16.34 7.84 -2.43
CA ARG A 96 16.82 7.13 -3.62
C ARG A 96 17.76 5.99 -3.27
N ASP A 97 18.58 6.17 -2.24
CA ASP A 97 19.42 5.09 -1.71
C ASP A 97 18.60 4.24 -0.74
N LEU A 98 18.36 3.01 -1.16
CA LEU A 98 17.52 2.02 -0.45
C LEU A 98 18.34 0.81 0.01
N ALA A 99 19.67 0.91 0.08
CA ALA A 99 20.54 -0.22 0.41
C ALA A 99 20.09 -1.00 1.66
N PRO A 100 19.70 -0.38 2.80
CA PRO A 100 19.23 -1.11 3.98
C PRO A 100 17.96 -1.93 3.75
N LEU A 101 17.11 -1.50 2.80
CA LEU A 101 15.85 -2.16 2.48
C LEU A 101 16.02 -3.25 1.40
N GLN A 102 16.97 -3.06 0.48
CA GLN A 102 17.12 -3.93 -0.71
C GLN A 102 17.36 -5.39 -0.33
N ASP A 103 18.24 -5.66 0.63
CA ASP A 103 18.53 -7.02 1.08
C ASP A 103 17.29 -7.70 1.66
N ARG A 104 16.48 -6.95 2.41
CA ARG A 104 15.23 -7.45 3.00
C ARG A 104 14.19 -7.73 1.93
N LEU A 105 14.04 -6.84 0.95
CA LEU A 105 13.13 -7.04 -0.17
C LEU A 105 13.55 -8.22 -1.04
N GLN A 106 14.84 -8.39 -1.30
CA GLN A 106 15.35 -9.53 -2.04
C GLN A 106 15.07 -10.86 -1.32
N TYR A 107 15.31 -10.90 0.00
CA TYR A 107 14.97 -12.05 0.83
C TYR A 107 13.47 -12.39 0.73
N LEU A 108 12.58 -11.39 0.93
CA LEU A 108 11.13 -11.58 0.85
C LEU A 108 10.67 -12.05 -0.53
N ARG A 109 11.22 -11.48 -1.61
CA ARG A 109 10.92 -11.93 -2.98
C ARG A 109 11.29 -13.39 -3.22
N ARG A 110 12.49 -13.80 -2.77
CA ARG A 110 12.91 -15.21 -2.86
C ARG A 110 11.93 -16.13 -2.11
N LYS A 111 11.58 -15.80 -0.87
CA LYS A 111 10.64 -16.58 -0.06
C LYS A 111 9.24 -16.64 -0.67
N ARG A 112 8.79 -15.55 -1.26
CA ARG A 112 7.53 -15.49 -1.99
C ARG A 112 7.56 -16.40 -3.22
N SER A 113 8.63 -16.39 -4.00
CA SER A 113 8.80 -17.27 -5.15
C SER A 113 8.78 -18.75 -4.74
N GLU A 114 9.55 -19.15 -3.72
CA GLU A 114 9.54 -20.50 -3.16
C GLU A 114 8.12 -20.95 -2.73
N ARG A 115 7.36 -20.05 -2.10
CA ARG A 115 5.98 -20.31 -1.70
C ARG A 115 5.05 -20.50 -2.91
N ASN A 116 5.17 -19.66 -3.95
CA ASN A 116 4.34 -19.73 -5.12
C ASN A 116 4.50 -21.09 -5.84
N VAL A 117 5.73 -21.59 -5.99
CA VAL A 117 6.01 -22.94 -6.51
C VAL A 117 5.24 -23.99 -5.71
N ARG A 118 5.28 -23.93 -4.38
CA ARG A 118 4.58 -24.88 -3.51
C ARG A 118 3.06 -24.74 -3.59
N ILE A 119 2.51 -23.53 -3.76
CA ILE A 119 1.07 -23.30 -3.95
C ILE A 119 0.63 -23.92 -5.27
N VAL A 120 1.36 -23.69 -6.38
CA VAL A 120 1.08 -24.26 -7.69
C VAL A 120 1.09 -25.81 -7.61
N SER A 121 2.11 -26.40 -7.00
CA SER A 121 2.17 -27.85 -6.79
C SER A 121 0.98 -28.39 -5.98
N LYS A 122 0.53 -27.64 -4.95
CA LYS A 122 -0.68 -28.00 -4.17
C LYS A 122 -1.95 -27.94 -5.03
N LEU A 123 -2.10 -26.93 -5.88
CA LEU A 123 -3.22 -26.78 -6.80
C LEU A 123 -3.24 -27.93 -7.82
N GLN A 124 -2.08 -28.30 -8.38
CA GLN A 124 -1.94 -29.45 -9.28
C GLN A 124 -2.37 -30.75 -8.58
N GLY A 125 -1.95 -30.95 -7.33
CA GLY A 125 -2.39 -32.08 -6.51
C GLY A 125 -3.91 -32.10 -6.19
N LEU A 126 -4.60 -30.98 -6.34
CA LEU A 126 -6.04 -30.83 -6.21
C LEU A 126 -6.78 -30.99 -7.57
N GLY A 127 -6.07 -31.32 -8.64
CA GLY A 127 -6.62 -31.52 -10.00
C GLY A 127 -6.78 -30.20 -10.78
N VAL A 128 -6.13 -29.10 -10.35
CA VAL A 128 -6.10 -27.84 -11.08
C VAL A 128 -4.95 -27.87 -12.09
N GLU A 129 -5.24 -27.72 -13.36
CA GLU A 129 -4.24 -27.62 -14.42
C GLU A 129 -3.67 -26.21 -14.46
N ILE A 130 -2.60 -25.96 -13.72
CA ILE A 130 -1.91 -24.67 -13.62
C ILE A 130 -0.40 -24.88 -13.61
N GLU A 131 0.33 -24.04 -14.35
CA GLU A 131 1.79 -24.03 -14.39
C GLU A 131 2.36 -22.74 -13.80
N LEU A 132 3.55 -22.82 -13.21
CA LEU A 132 4.20 -21.67 -12.63
C LEU A 132 4.45 -20.57 -13.68
N ASP A 133 4.82 -20.97 -14.90
CA ASP A 133 5.08 -20.03 -16.01
C ASP A 133 3.84 -19.20 -16.37
N GLU A 134 2.63 -19.77 -16.25
CA GLU A 134 1.39 -19.03 -16.46
C GLU A 134 1.20 -17.93 -15.40
N VAL A 135 1.58 -18.22 -14.15
CA VAL A 135 1.53 -17.25 -13.03
C VAL A 135 2.58 -16.15 -13.21
N LEU A 136 3.78 -16.52 -13.64
CA LEU A 136 4.86 -15.57 -13.94
C LEU A 136 4.50 -14.66 -15.13
N HIS A 137 3.83 -15.20 -16.13
CA HIS A 137 3.37 -14.42 -17.30
C HIS A 137 2.23 -13.45 -16.93
N GLU A 138 1.38 -13.80 -15.97
CA GLU A 138 0.32 -12.92 -15.46
C GLU A 138 0.88 -11.73 -14.65
N ALA A 139 2.05 -11.93 -14.03
CA ALA A 139 2.72 -10.91 -13.24
C ALA A 139 3.62 -10.05 -14.12
N HIS A 140 3.36 -8.75 -14.18
CA HIS A 140 4.16 -7.80 -14.95
C HIS A 140 5.29 -7.17 -14.13
N GLY A 141 5.42 -7.50 -12.83
CA GLY A 141 6.38 -6.94 -11.88
C GLY A 141 7.21 -7.98 -11.13
N GLU A 142 8.09 -7.50 -10.26
CA GLU A 142 8.98 -8.36 -9.45
C GLU A 142 8.26 -9.08 -8.30
N SER A 143 7.11 -8.58 -7.86
CA SER A 143 6.40 -9.08 -6.69
C SER A 143 5.24 -10.01 -7.08
N VAL A 144 5.58 -11.22 -7.54
CA VAL A 144 4.58 -12.25 -7.89
C VAL A 144 3.93 -12.83 -6.64
N GLY A 145 2.60 -12.88 -6.59
CA GLY A 145 1.87 -13.33 -5.41
C GLY A 145 0.56 -14.05 -5.69
N ARG A 146 -0.19 -14.33 -4.64
CA ARG A 146 -1.50 -15.02 -4.70
C ARG A 146 -2.52 -14.34 -5.64
N PRO A 147 -2.58 -13.00 -5.77
CA PRO A 147 -3.47 -12.37 -6.74
C PRO A 147 -3.24 -12.82 -8.19
N HIS A 148 -1.96 -13.01 -8.59
CA HIS A 148 -1.61 -13.51 -9.93
C HIS A 148 -2.02 -14.98 -10.13
N ILE A 149 -1.86 -15.81 -9.08
CA ILE A 149 -2.39 -17.20 -9.11
C ILE A 149 -3.91 -17.16 -9.22
N ALA A 150 -4.59 -16.29 -8.49
CA ALA A 150 -6.04 -16.12 -8.56
C ALA A 150 -6.49 -15.71 -9.97
N ALA A 151 -5.79 -14.76 -10.61
CA ALA A 151 -6.10 -14.35 -11.98
C ALA A 151 -5.99 -15.50 -12.97
N VAL A 152 -4.96 -16.36 -12.85
CA VAL A 152 -4.84 -17.57 -13.67
C VAL A 152 -6.01 -18.54 -13.43
N LEU A 153 -6.41 -18.77 -12.17
CA LEU A 153 -7.56 -19.62 -11.83
C LEU A 153 -8.87 -19.09 -12.44
N VAL A 154 -9.09 -17.78 -12.41
CA VAL A 154 -10.26 -17.13 -13.04
C VAL A 154 -10.20 -17.30 -14.56
N ARG A 155 -9.08 -16.97 -15.19
CA ARG A 155 -8.88 -17.08 -16.65
C ARG A 155 -9.13 -18.51 -17.15
N LYS A 156 -8.73 -19.51 -16.36
CA LYS A 156 -8.93 -20.94 -16.69
C LYS A 156 -10.31 -21.49 -16.30
N GLY A 157 -11.16 -20.66 -15.67
CA GLY A 157 -12.54 -21.03 -15.32
C GLY A 157 -12.68 -21.96 -14.10
N TYR A 158 -11.64 -22.11 -13.28
CA TYR A 158 -11.73 -22.86 -12.02
C TYR A 158 -12.53 -22.13 -10.94
N VAL A 159 -12.60 -20.81 -11.03
CA VAL A 159 -13.38 -19.92 -10.16
C VAL A 159 -13.95 -18.78 -11.00
N LYS A 160 -15.03 -18.15 -10.52
CA LYS A 160 -15.71 -17.05 -11.22
C LYS A 160 -15.00 -15.70 -11.08
N ASP A 161 -14.35 -15.49 -9.95
CA ASP A 161 -13.68 -14.23 -9.60
C ASP A 161 -12.54 -14.45 -8.60
N VAL A 162 -11.72 -13.41 -8.38
CA VAL A 162 -10.59 -13.43 -7.47
C VAL A 162 -11.03 -13.72 -6.03
N SER A 163 -12.20 -13.20 -5.59
CA SER A 163 -12.72 -13.43 -4.24
C SER A 163 -12.98 -14.93 -4.00
N GLU A 164 -13.58 -15.61 -4.99
CA GLU A 164 -13.79 -17.06 -4.92
C GLU A 164 -12.47 -17.84 -4.94
N ALA A 165 -11.46 -17.39 -5.71
CA ALA A 165 -10.13 -18.01 -5.70
C ALA A 165 -9.50 -17.97 -4.30
N PHE A 166 -9.61 -16.85 -3.62
CA PHE A 166 -9.12 -16.73 -2.23
C PHE A 166 -9.94 -17.58 -1.26
N LYS A 167 -11.26 -17.58 -1.38
CA LYS A 167 -12.14 -18.36 -0.52
C LYS A 167 -11.87 -19.87 -0.65
N GLU A 168 -11.76 -20.40 -1.86
CA GLU A 168 -11.69 -21.85 -2.11
C GLU A 168 -10.25 -22.38 -2.03
N TYR A 169 -9.25 -21.59 -2.45
CA TYR A 169 -7.89 -22.10 -2.64
C TYR A 169 -6.80 -21.35 -1.88
N LEU A 170 -6.77 -20.01 -1.94
CA LEU A 170 -5.57 -19.21 -1.66
C LEU A 170 -5.60 -18.46 -0.32
N GLY A 171 -6.76 -18.21 0.25
CA GLY A 171 -6.93 -17.55 1.55
C GLY A 171 -6.60 -18.47 2.72
N TYR A 172 -6.62 -17.96 3.94
CA TYR A 172 -6.19 -18.66 5.16
C TYR A 172 -6.82 -20.05 5.35
N TYR A 173 -8.09 -20.22 5.00
CA TYR A 173 -8.80 -21.49 5.06
C TYR A 173 -8.86 -22.21 3.70
N GLY A 174 -8.21 -21.68 2.68
CA GLY A 174 -8.21 -22.21 1.33
C GLY A 174 -7.40 -23.51 1.22
N ARG A 175 -7.84 -24.40 0.31
CA ARG A 175 -7.29 -25.76 0.13
C ARG A 175 -5.81 -25.77 -0.28
N ALA A 176 -5.32 -24.72 -0.97
CA ALA A 176 -3.93 -24.58 -1.39
C ALA A 176 -3.17 -23.53 -0.56
N TYR A 177 -3.75 -23.04 0.55
CA TYR A 177 -3.09 -22.06 1.40
C TYR A 177 -1.74 -22.55 1.91
N LEU A 178 -0.77 -21.66 1.86
CA LEU A 178 0.51 -21.75 2.56
C LEU A 178 0.81 -20.40 3.23
N PRO A 179 1.31 -20.39 4.47
CA PRO A 179 1.65 -19.16 5.16
C PRO A 179 2.72 -18.38 4.39
N LYS A 180 2.66 -17.06 4.47
CA LYS A 180 3.64 -16.14 3.90
C LYS A 180 4.77 -15.94 4.92
N GLU A 181 6.00 -16.06 4.47
CA GLU A 181 7.14 -15.59 5.25
C GLU A 181 7.27 -14.08 5.03
N VAL A 182 7.22 -13.33 6.08
CA VAL A 182 7.22 -11.87 6.09
C VAL A 182 8.08 -11.37 7.25
N LEU A 183 8.43 -10.09 7.25
CA LEU A 183 9.15 -9.47 8.36
C LEU A 183 8.30 -9.47 9.65
N GLN A 184 8.97 -9.44 10.80
CA GLN A 184 8.29 -9.05 12.03
C GLN A 184 7.92 -7.56 11.95
N PRO A 185 6.82 -7.13 12.58
CA PRO A 185 6.38 -5.73 12.51
C PRO A 185 7.45 -4.74 12.97
N GLU A 186 8.18 -5.07 14.04
CA GLU A 186 9.28 -4.25 14.57
C GLU A 186 10.40 -4.10 13.53
N GLU A 187 10.81 -5.20 12.91
CA GLU A 187 11.88 -5.21 11.90
C GLU A 187 11.48 -4.36 10.66
N ALA A 188 10.21 -4.44 10.23
CA ALA A 188 9.69 -3.62 9.14
C ALA A 188 9.71 -2.12 9.48
N VAL A 189 9.28 -1.77 10.71
CA VAL A 189 9.29 -0.39 11.19
C VAL A 189 10.72 0.14 11.31
N GLU A 190 11.65 -0.64 11.89
CA GLU A 190 13.05 -0.25 12.06
C GLU A 190 13.77 -0.02 10.73
N VAL A 191 13.60 -0.89 9.75
CA VAL A 191 14.24 -0.73 8.44
C VAL A 191 13.72 0.51 7.71
N LEU A 192 12.42 0.78 7.72
CA LEU A 192 11.84 1.97 7.12
C LEU A 192 12.25 3.24 7.87
N SER A 193 12.26 3.19 9.21
CA SER A 193 12.69 4.31 10.05
C SER A 193 14.17 4.66 9.81
N SER A 194 15.04 3.67 9.65
CA SER A 194 16.47 3.87 9.38
C SER A 194 16.74 4.60 8.06
N LEU A 195 15.80 4.54 7.10
CA LEU A 195 15.81 5.27 5.84
C LEU A 195 15.27 6.70 5.95
N GLY A 196 14.84 7.15 7.14
CA GLY A 196 14.20 8.44 7.33
C GLY A 196 12.79 8.52 6.72
N ALA A 197 12.14 7.38 6.46
CA ALA A 197 10.76 7.35 6.00
C ALA A 197 9.79 7.80 7.09
N THR A 198 8.63 8.31 6.69
CA THR A 198 7.45 8.35 7.56
C THR A 198 6.88 6.94 7.61
N VAL A 199 6.96 6.30 8.76
CA VAL A 199 6.52 4.92 8.95
C VAL A 199 5.07 4.93 9.44
N CYS A 200 4.17 4.37 8.65
CA CYS A 200 2.73 4.42 8.88
C CYS A 200 2.15 3.02 9.04
N LEU A 201 1.39 2.79 10.10
CA LEU A 201 0.61 1.57 10.25
C LEU A 201 -0.57 1.62 9.26
N ALA A 202 -0.56 0.72 8.28
CA ALA A 202 -1.52 0.67 7.19
C ALA A 202 -2.85 0.03 7.64
N HIS A 203 -3.96 0.60 7.21
CA HIS A 203 -5.36 0.11 7.37
C HIS A 203 -5.61 -0.81 8.58
N PRO A 204 -5.27 -0.39 9.83
CA PRO A 204 -5.23 -1.28 11.00
C PRO A 204 -6.59 -1.82 11.42
N MET A 205 -7.68 -1.27 10.89
CA MET A 205 -9.04 -1.65 11.28
C MET A 205 -9.72 -2.61 10.30
N LEU A 206 -8.98 -3.23 9.37
CA LEU A 206 -9.54 -4.24 8.45
C LEU A 206 -9.84 -5.57 9.13
N GLN A 207 -9.16 -5.85 10.22
CA GLN A 207 -9.35 -7.07 11.00
C GLN A 207 -10.16 -6.79 12.26
N LYS A 208 -10.90 -7.80 12.74
CA LYS A 208 -11.49 -7.74 14.07
C LYS A 208 -10.40 -8.00 15.10
N LEU A 209 -9.93 -6.93 15.71
CA LEU A 209 -8.91 -6.99 16.76
C LEU A 209 -9.57 -7.10 18.13
N PRO A 210 -8.98 -7.85 19.09
CA PRO A 210 -9.38 -7.80 20.49
C PRO A 210 -9.27 -6.38 21.06
N GLU A 211 -10.07 -6.10 22.08
CA GLU A 211 -10.02 -4.82 22.78
C GLU A 211 -8.61 -4.58 23.36
N GLY A 212 -8.07 -3.38 23.18
CA GLY A 212 -6.74 -2.99 23.66
C GLY A 212 -5.57 -3.55 22.85
N TRP A 213 -5.82 -4.48 21.90
CA TRP A 213 -4.72 -5.10 21.14
C TRP A 213 -4.01 -4.09 20.22
N LEU A 214 -4.77 -3.22 19.56
CA LEU A 214 -4.19 -2.23 18.63
C LEU A 214 -3.36 -1.19 19.38
N GLU A 215 -3.78 -0.78 20.56
CA GLU A 215 -3.04 0.10 21.46
C GLU A 215 -1.69 -0.54 21.86
N ALA A 216 -1.73 -1.76 22.37
CA ALA A 216 -0.52 -2.50 22.74
C ALA A 216 0.41 -2.72 21.53
N PHE A 217 -0.16 -2.94 20.35
CA PHE A 217 0.62 -3.08 19.12
C PHE A 217 1.31 -1.77 18.72
N ILE A 218 0.60 -0.63 18.79
CA ILE A 218 1.17 0.68 18.54
C ILE A 218 2.28 0.96 19.55
N GLU A 219 2.04 0.74 20.85
CA GLU A 219 3.03 0.95 21.94
C GLU A 219 4.31 0.15 21.70
N ARG A 220 4.19 -1.08 21.18
CA ARG A 220 5.32 -1.94 20.82
C ARG A 220 6.13 -1.38 19.63
N LEU A 221 5.46 -0.73 18.65
CA LEU A 221 6.08 -0.21 17.44
C LEU A 221 6.63 1.22 17.57
N LEU A 222 6.16 2.02 18.53
CA LEU A 222 6.65 3.38 18.77
C LEU A 222 8.16 3.47 18.96
N PRO A 223 8.80 2.65 19.85
CA PRO A 223 10.25 2.70 20.02
C PRO A 223 11.04 2.26 18.79
N CYS A 224 10.44 1.45 17.90
CA CYS A 224 11.04 1.04 16.61
C CYS A 224 10.99 2.15 15.55
N GLY A 225 10.18 3.19 15.75
CA GLY A 225 10.10 4.34 14.85
C GLY A 225 8.78 4.49 14.10
N LEU A 226 7.69 3.89 14.57
CA LEU A 226 6.34 4.18 14.06
C LEU A 226 6.02 5.66 14.25
N THR A 227 5.56 6.33 13.19
CA THR A 227 5.35 7.78 13.20
C THR A 227 3.99 8.22 12.69
N ALA A 228 3.24 7.34 12.05
CA ALA A 228 1.92 7.65 11.50
C ALA A 228 0.98 6.44 11.56
N ILE A 229 -0.31 6.69 11.37
CA ILE A 229 -1.35 5.69 11.24
C ILE A 229 -2.28 6.06 10.07
N GLU A 230 -2.68 5.09 9.28
CA GLU A 230 -3.64 5.30 8.21
C GLU A 230 -5.06 5.34 8.79
N ALA A 231 -5.65 6.55 8.82
CA ALA A 231 -6.99 6.76 9.33
C ALA A 231 -8.05 6.74 8.22
N TYR A 232 -7.70 7.25 7.05
CA TYR A 232 -8.61 7.31 5.90
C TYR A 232 -8.30 6.19 4.92
N HIS A 233 -9.16 5.18 4.86
CA HIS A 233 -8.98 4.03 3.97
C HIS A 233 -10.31 3.62 3.34
N SER A 234 -10.27 3.02 2.14
CA SER A 234 -11.47 2.61 1.38
C SER A 234 -12.40 1.71 2.17
N GLU A 235 -11.86 0.81 2.97
CA GLU A 235 -12.61 -0.19 3.72
C GLU A 235 -12.81 0.18 5.20
N HIS A 236 -12.33 1.35 5.64
CA HIS A 236 -12.64 1.86 6.96
C HIS A 236 -14.06 2.42 7.00
N SER A 237 -14.82 2.03 8.01
CA SER A 237 -16.04 2.73 8.39
C SER A 237 -15.70 4.08 9.02
N GLU A 238 -16.67 4.99 9.10
CA GLU A 238 -16.47 6.25 9.82
C GLU A 238 -16.04 6.04 11.29
N ALA A 239 -16.55 4.98 11.94
CA ALA A 239 -16.14 4.64 13.30
C ALA A 239 -14.68 4.19 13.35
N ALA A 240 -14.23 3.38 12.38
CA ALA A 240 -12.84 2.96 12.25
C ALA A 240 -11.91 4.16 12.02
N SER A 241 -12.26 5.07 11.09
CA SER A 241 -11.51 6.28 10.85
C SER A 241 -11.42 7.17 12.10
N ARG A 242 -12.54 7.39 12.81
CA ARG A 242 -12.52 8.14 14.08
C ARG A 242 -11.60 7.50 15.11
N ARG A 243 -11.64 6.18 15.24
CA ARG A 243 -10.77 5.44 16.16
C ARG A 243 -9.29 5.63 15.82
N CYS A 244 -8.91 5.54 14.55
CA CYS A 244 -7.52 5.80 14.12
C CYS A 244 -7.11 7.26 14.41
N LEU A 245 -7.98 8.25 14.20
CA LEU A 245 -7.72 9.65 14.54
C LEU A 245 -7.55 9.87 16.06
N GLU A 246 -8.32 9.16 16.88
CA GLU A 246 -8.16 9.19 18.35
C GLU A 246 -6.82 8.60 18.77
N LEU A 247 -6.42 7.45 18.20
CA LEU A 247 -5.12 6.82 18.45
C LEU A 247 -3.97 7.72 17.98
N ALA A 248 -4.09 8.32 16.79
CA ALA A 248 -3.09 9.27 16.29
C ALA A 248 -2.88 10.43 17.28
N ARG A 249 -3.96 11.02 17.78
CA ARG A 249 -3.88 12.09 18.77
C ARG A 249 -3.30 11.63 20.10
N HIS A 250 -3.69 10.46 20.57
CA HIS A 250 -3.24 9.89 21.86
C HIS A 250 -1.73 9.61 21.86
N TYR A 251 -1.23 9.01 20.78
CA TYR A 251 0.18 8.62 20.68
C TYR A 251 1.06 9.64 19.94
N GLY A 252 0.53 10.79 19.54
CA GLY A 252 1.29 11.81 18.82
C GLY A 252 1.73 11.38 17.42
N LEU A 253 0.97 10.49 16.79
CA LEU A 253 1.21 10.00 15.43
C LEU A 253 0.66 10.97 14.39
N GLY A 254 1.32 11.02 13.23
CA GLY A 254 0.78 11.63 12.03
C GLY A 254 -0.40 10.81 11.49
N VAL A 255 -1.23 11.45 10.68
CA VAL A 255 -2.36 10.80 9.99
C VAL A 255 -2.02 10.61 8.52
N SER A 256 -2.31 9.43 7.98
CA SER A 256 -2.24 9.15 6.54
C SER A 256 -3.59 8.66 6.01
N GLY A 257 -3.67 8.53 4.70
CA GLY A 257 -4.82 7.91 4.06
C GLY A 257 -4.64 7.69 2.58
N GLY A 258 -5.32 6.66 2.08
CA GLY A 258 -5.30 6.28 0.67
C GLY A 258 -6.40 5.30 0.31
N SER A 259 -6.51 5.04 -0.98
CA SER A 259 -7.57 4.17 -1.49
C SER A 259 -7.23 2.69 -1.43
N ASP A 260 -5.96 2.34 -1.34
CA ASP A 260 -5.49 0.96 -1.54
C ASP A 260 -5.92 0.44 -2.93
N TYR A 261 -5.75 1.31 -3.93
CA TYR A 261 -6.09 1.05 -5.32
C TYR A 261 -5.20 -0.02 -5.94
N HIS A 262 -5.81 -0.98 -6.65
CA HIS A 262 -5.10 -2.07 -7.34
C HIS A 262 -5.57 -2.24 -8.81
N GLY A 263 -6.19 -1.20 -9.39
CA GLY A 263 -6.73 -1.30 -10.73
C GLY A 263 -7.88 -2.30 -10.84
N THR A 264 -7.84 -3.13 -11.88
CA THR A 264 -8.90 -4.13 -12.13
C THR A 264 -8.87 -5.32 -11.18
N ASN A 265 -7.81 -5.50 -10.37
CA ASN A 265 -7.77 -6.53 -9.32
C ASN A 265 -8.68 -6.20 -8.14
N LYS A 266 -8.94 -4.90 -7.87
CA LYS A 266 -9.97 -4.42 -6.95
C LYS A 266 -10.93 -3.47 -7.67
N PRO A 267 -11.79 -3.92 -8.60
CA PRO A 267 -12.51 -3.06 -9.55
C PRO A 267 -13.52 -2.10 -8.90
N ARG A 268 -13.90 -2.36 -7.65
CA ARG A 268 -14.80 -1.50 -6.88
C ARG A 268 -14.09 -0.34 -6.18
N ILE A 269 -12.76 -0.42 -6.04
CA ILE A 269 -11.94 0.61 -5.41
C ILE A 269 -11.39 1.55 -6.49
N ARG A 270 -11.76 2.81 -6.42
CA ARG A 270 -11.36 3.84 -7.38
C ARG A 270 -10.25 4.71 -6.77
N LEU A 271 -9.24 5.00 -7.57
CA LEU A 271 -8.12 5.86 -7.22
C LEU A 271 -8.60 7.20 -6.66
N GLY A 272 -8.13 7.57 -5.46
CA GLY A 272 -8.49 8.78 -4.73
C GLY A 272 -9.92 8.84 -4.18
N LYS A 273 -10.73 7.80 -4.42
CA LYS A 273 -12.17 7.80 -4.08
C LYS A 273 -12.64 6.55 -3.36
N GLY A 274 -11.80 5.51 -3.28
CA GLY A 274 -12.19 4.24 -2.70
C GLY A 274 -13.48 3.70 -3.32
N TYR A 275 -14.41 3.26 -2.48
CA TYR A 275 -15.76 2.88 -2.93
C TYR A 275 -16.62 4.05 -3.41
N GLY A 276 -16.09 5.28 -3.45
CA GLY A 276 -16.72 6.48 -4.01
C GLY A 276 -16.85 7.65 -3.05
N SER A 277 -16.75 7.41 -1.75
CA SER A 277 -16.88 8.43 -0.69
C SER A 277 -15.57 8.86 -0.05
N LEU A 278 -14.48 8.11 -0.24
CA LEU A 278 -13.17 8.45 0.30
C LEU A 278 -12.73 9.82 -0.24
N ARG A 279 -12.28 10.67 0.67
CA ARG A 279 -11.70 11.98 0.37
C ARG A 279 -10.62 12.25 1.39
N VAL A 280 -9.36 12.04 1.00
CA VAL A 280 -8.21 12.39 1.82
C VAL A 280 -7.81 13.83 1.49
N PRO A 281 -7.99 14.79 2.39
CA PRO A 281 -7.69 16.19 2.08
C PRO A 281 -6.18 16.41 1.98
N TYR A 282 -5.79 17.38 1.15
CA TYR A 282 -4.37 17.73 0.95
C TYR A 282 -3.67 18.16 2.26
N SER A 283 -4.41 18.72 3.21
CA SER A 283 -3.88 19.07 4.53
C SER A 283 -3.24 17.89 5.28
N VAL A 284 -3.68 16.67 5.01
CA VAL A 284 -3.03 15.44 5.55
C VAL A 284 -1.57 15.35 5.10
N LEU A 285 -1.29 15.66 3.83
CA LEU A 285 0.08 15.70 3.31
C LEU A 285 0.89 16.84 3.92
N GLU A 286 0.27 18.01 4.10
CA GLU A 286 0.90 19.18 4.72
C GLU A 286 1.28 18.88 6.18
N ASP A 287 0.38 18.30 6.96
CA ASP A 287 0.62 17.90 8.35
C ASP A 287 1.77 16.89 8.46
N LEU A 288 1.82 15.90 7.56
CA LEU A 288 2.92 14.94 7.50
C LEU A 288 4.24 15.61 7.10
N ARG A 289 4.24 16.56 6.16
CA ARG A 289 5.42 17.36 5.79
C ARG A 289 5.92 18.21 6.97
N GLU A 290 5.03 18.85 7.70
CA GLU A 290 5.39 19.60 8.91
C GLU A 290 5.99 18.68 9.98
N MET A 291 5.40 17.51 10.20
CA MET A 291 5.95 16.53 11.15
C MET A 291 7.37 16.11 10.75
N ARG A 292 7.64 15.88 9.46
CA ARG A 292 8.97 15.58 8.92
C ARG A 292 9.95 16.74 9.12
N ALA A 293 9.52 17.96 8.81
CA ALA A 293 10.33 19.17 8.98
C ALA A 293 10.78 19.36 10.44
N ARG A 294 9.89 19.12 11.41
CA ARG A 294 10.21 19.15 12.85
C ARG A 294 11.27 18.12 13.27
N ARG A 295 11.44 17.05 12.48
CA ARG A 295 12.46 16.00 12.66
C ARG A 295 13.68 16.19 11.76
N ALA A 296 13.78 17.32 11.06
CA ALA A 296 14.82 17.61 10.06
C ALA A 296 14.93 16.54 8.96
N LEU A 297 13.81 15.91 8.58
CA LEU A 297 13.73 14.94 7.50
C LEU A 297 13.28 15.60 6.19
N PRO A 298 13.87 15.26 5.03
CA PRO A 298 13.48 15.81 3.73
C PRO A 298 12.08 15.32 3.30
N CYS A 299 11.38 16.13 2.48
CA CYS A 299 10.11 15.77 1.84
C CYS A 299 10.27 15.66 0.34
#